data_105534a012b6c606b6c08d74b397ab09
#
_entry.id   105534a012b6c606b6c08d74b397ab09
#
_cell.length_a   1.000
_cell.length_b   1.000
_cell.length_c   1.000
_cell.angle_alpha   90.00
_cell.angle_beta   90.00
_cell.angle_gamma   90.00
#
_symmetry.space_group_name_H-M   'P 1'
#
loop_
_entity.id
_entity.type
_entity.pdbx_description
1 polymer ?
#
loop_
_entity_poly.entity_id
_entity_poly.type
_entity_poly.pdbx_seq_one_letter_code
_entity_poly.pdbx_strand_id
1 'polypeptide(L)'
;MNQTQINETKSKKWCKRLPLLAAFLIPLLISVIICIDHEVYPFGERCLLQVDMYHQYCPFFTEFVDKLRSGESLMYSWTIGLGADFVSLFAYYLASPLNWFILLCPKGYVIEFMSILMILRISLCGLTFAYYLKKHFHTNHPAIVVFGTAYALSAFMAAYAWNVMWTDCLVLAPLIILGVEQLVKEKKAALYYVTLATAILSNYYISIMICIFLVLYFLILLLEQREGKIGACVRFAWYSLLAGGTGAVLLIPEAIILGESGSQGVSFPSAVEWYFNLIAELGRQCIFVETYTGRDHWPNIYTGVFTLFLILLYLMNRGISWKKKLPRVLLLAFMALSFANNMLDFIWHGLHFPDSLPGRQSFLYSFLLLVLCFETFLHLKE
;
A
#
# COMPACT_ATOMS: atom_id res chain seq x y z
N MET A 1 42.93 12.33 6.61
CA MET A 1 42.31 11.02 6.45
C MET A 1 42.92 10.35 5.22
N ASN A 2 43.58 9.19 5.41
CA ASN A 2 44.26 8.50 4.32
C ASN A 2 43.26 7.92 3.30
N GLN A 3 43.63 7.86 2.03
CA GLN A 3 42.84 7.33 0.90
C GLN A 3 42.26 5.93 1.21
N THR A 4 43.01 5.11 1.94
CA THR A 4 42.59 3.77 2.41
C THR A 4 41.40 3.83 3.40
N GLN A 5 41.41 4.77 4.34
CA GLN A 5 40.32 4.97 5.30
C GLN A 5 39.02 5.51 4.61
N ILE A 6 39.20 6.32 3.56
CA ILE A 6 38.10 6.82 2.75
C ILE A 6 37.45 5.67 1.95
N ASN A 7 38.27 4.78 1.39
CA ASN A 7 37.82 3.63 0.62
C ASN A 7 37.14 2.57 1.50
N GLU A 8 37.67 2.29 2.70
CA GLU A 8 36.98 1.40 3.66
C GLU A 8 35.66 1.96 4.17
N THR A 9 35.60 3.26 4.41
CA THR A 9 34.34 3.92 4.85
C THR A 9 33.31 3.94 3.74
N LYS A 10 33.72 4.13 2.48
CA LYS A 10 32.84 4.02 1.30
C LYS A 10 32.37 2.58 1.10
N SER A 11 33.26 1.59 1.16
CA SER A 11 32.92 0.17 1.04
C SER A 11 31.91 -0.26 2.11
N LYS A 12 32.12 0.07 3.38
CA LYS A 12 31.16 -0.20 4.47
C LYS A 12 29.81 0.48 4.28
N LYS A 13 29.77 1.69 3.70
CA LYS A 13 28.50 2.38 3.36
C LYS A 13 27.78 1.70 2.20
N TRP A 14 28.49 1.21 1.20
CA TRP A 14 27.91 0.48 0.07
C TRP A 14 27.30 -0.86 0.52
N CYS A 15 28.01 -1.65 1.32
CA CYS A 15 27.50 -2.90 1.87
C CYS A 15 26.18 -2.73 2.64
N LYS A 16 25.99 -1.57 3.32
CA LYS A 16 24.74 -1.25 4.02
C LYS A 16 23.57 -0.85 3.11
N ARG A 17 23.84 -0.43 1.87
CA ARG A 17 22.83 0.00 0.89
C ARG A 17 22.45 -1.10 -0.09
N LEU A 18 23.34 -2.06 -0.31
CA LEU A 18 23.13 -3.14 -1.27
C LEU A 18 21.83 -3.92 -1.06
N PRO A 19 21.41 -4.31 0.17
CA PRO A 19 20.13 -5.00 0.36
C PRO A 19 18.92 -4.17 -0.05
N LEU A 20 18.94 -2.84 0.16
CA LEU A 20 17.84 -1.98 -0.27
C LEU A 20 17.77 -1.88 -1.79
N LEU A 21 18.92 -1.76 -2.46
CA LEU A 21 18.97 -1.78 -3.92
C LEU A 21 18.46 -3.12 -4.47
N ALA A 22 18.89 -4.24 -3.88
CA ALA A 22 18.41 -5.57 -4.26
C ALA A 22 16.88 -5.72 -4.07
N ALA A 23 16.32 -5.18 -2.97
CA ALA A 23 14.89 -5.21 -2.71
C ALA A 23 14.07 -4.40 -3.73
N PHE A 24 14.68 -3.43 -4.41
CA PHE A 24 14.09 -2.73 -5.55
C PHE A 24 14.30 -3.50 -6.85
N LEU A 25 15.53 -3.96 -7.12
CA LEU A 25 15.90 -4.56 -8.40
C LEU A 25 15.30 -5.94 -8.63
N ILE A 26 15.11 -6.76 -7.58
CA ILE A 26 14.57 -8.12 -7.74
C ILE A 26 13.12 -8.09 -8.23
N PRO A 27 12.18 -7.34 -7.61
CA PRO A 27 10.82 -7.21 -8.17
C PRO A 27 10.82 -6.58 -9.58
N LEU A 28 11.71 -5.62 -9.84
CA LEU A 28 11.88 -5.02 -11.16
C LEU A 28 12.27 -6.07 -12.21
N LEU A 29 13.30 -6.85 -11.93
CA LEU A 29 13.79 -7.88 -12.85
C LEU A 29 12.74 -8.97 -13.08
N ILE A 30 12.04 -9.42 -12.04
CA ILE A 30 10.95 -10.38 -12.17
C ILE A 30 9.85 -9.83 -13.07
N SER A 31 9.44 -8.57 -12.86
CA SER A 31 8.43 -7.91 -13.70
C SER A 31 8.88 -7.79 -15.16
N VAL A 32 10.16 -7.45 -15.39
CA VAL A 32 10.74 -7.40 -16.75
C VAL A 32 10.77 -8.77 -17.40
N ILE A 33 11.15 -9.83 -16.66
CA ILE A 33 11.15 -11.21 -17.17
C ILE A 33 9.72 -11.63 -17.58
N ILE A 34 8.72 -11.28 -16.75
CA ILE A 34 7.31 -11.52 -17.10
C ILE A 34 6.92 -10.76 -18.38
N CYS A 35 7.35 -9.51 -18.53
CA CYS A 35 7.09 -8.73 -19.75
C CYS A 35 7.75 -9.36 -21.00
N ILE A 36 8.94 -9.93 -20.86
CA ILE A 36 9.61 -10.64 -21.97
C ILE A 36 8.82 -11.92 -22.33
N ASP A 37 8.47 -12.73 -21.34
CA ASP A 37 7.75 -13.98 -21.55
C ASP A 37 6.37 -13.80 -22.17
N HIS A 38 5.69 -12.71 -21.79
CA HIS A 38 4.36 -12.36 -22.31
C HIS A 38 4.37 -11.43 -23.52
N GLU A 39 5.53 -11.17 -24.13
CA GLU A 39 5.68 -10.31 -25.32
C GLU A 39 5.10 -8.89 -25.10
N VAL A 40 5.25 -8.33 -23.90
CA VAL A 40 4.84 -6.96 -23.60
C VAL A 40 5.85 -5.97 -24.18
N TYR A 41 5.37 -4.87 -24.79
CA TYR A 41 6.24 -3.82 -25.32
C TYR A 41 7.30 -3.36 -24.28
N PRO A 42 8.58 -3.17 -24.62
CA PRO A 42 9.19 -3.20 -25.96
C PRO A 42 9.61 -4.59 -26.48
N PHE A 43 9.26 -5.67 -25.79
CA PHE A 43 9.66 -7.04 -26.14
C PHE A 43 8.69 -7.73 -27.12
N GLY A 44 7.54 -7.11 -27.40
CA GLY A 44 6.51 -7.57 -28.32
C GLY A 44 5.43 -6.51 -28.49
N GLU A 45 4.25 -6.92 -28.96
CA GLU A 45 3.13 -6.02 -29.31
C GLU A 45 2.02 -5.94 -28.22
N ARG A 46 2.16 -6.67 -27.11
CA ARG A 46 1.17 -6.68 -26.03
C ARG A 46 1.40 -5.57 -25.02
N CYS A 47 0.39 -5.24 -24.21
CA CYS A 47 0.50 -4.31 -23.09
C CYS A 47 0.08 -4.96 -21.78
N LEU A 48 0.46 -4.32 -20.65
CA LEU A 48 0.05 -4.77 -19.31
C LEU A 48 -1.35 -4.27 -18.91
N LEU A 49 -1.96 -3.39 -19.73
CA LEU A 49 -3.24 -2.79 -19.39
C LEU A 49 -4.35 -3.82 -19.55
N GLN A 50 -5.13 -4.00 -18.50
CA GLN A 50 -6.26 -4.93 -18.46
C GLN A 50 -7.46 -4.30 -17.76
N VAL A 51 -8.65 -4.79 -18.04
CA VAL A 51 -9.91 -4.35 -17.44
C VAL A 51 -10.02 -2.81 -17.52
N ASP A 52 -10.35 -2.15 -16.43
CA ASP A 52 -10.53 -0.69 -16.36
C ASP A 52 -9.25 0.09 -16.62
N MET A 53 -8.09 -0.50 -16.43
CA MET A 53 -6.82 0.16 -16.77
C MET A 53 -6.75 0.50 -18.25
N TYR A 54 -7.28 -0.35 -19.12
CA TYR A 54 -7.37 -0.10 -20.55
C TYR A 54 -8.57 0.76 -20.94
N HIS A 55 -9.78 0.37 -20.47
CA HIS A 55 -11.03 1.01 -20.92
C HIS A 55 -11.27 2.38 -20.26
N GLN A 56 -10.80 2.60 -19.04
CA GLN A 56 -11.12 3.77 -18.24
C GLN A 56 -9.87 4.60 -17.90
N TYR A 57 -8.83 4.00 -17.31
CA TYR A 57 -7.71 4.79 -16.78
C TYR A 57 -6.83 5.33 -17.90
N CYS A 58 -6.60 4.58 -18.99
CA CYS A 58 -5.81 5.05 -20.12
C CYS A 58 -6.44 6.30 -20.78
N PRO A 59 -7.74 6.36 -21.09
CA PRO A 59 -8.42 7.60 -21.49
C PRO A 59 -8.23 8.76 -20.51
N PHE A 60 -8.32 8.50 -19.18
CA PHE A 60 -8.14 9.54 -18.17
C PHE A 60 -6.71 10.10 -18.17
N PHE A 61 -5.71 9.23 -18.30
CA PHE A 61 -4.32 9.65 -18.41
C PHE A 61 -4.07 10.44 -19.72
N THR A 62 -4.72 10.06 -20.82
CA THR A 62 -4.64 10.77 -22.08
C THR A 62 -5.20 12.18 -21.95
N GLU A 63 -6.40 12.33 -21.41
CA GLU A 63 -7.02 13.62 -21.13
C GLU A 63 -6.16 14.48 -20.21
N PHE A 64 -5.61 13.86 -19.16
CA PHE A 64 -4.74 14.56 -18.20
C PHE A 64 -3.49 15.14 -18.87
N VAL A 65 -2.79 14.35 -19.69
CA VAL A 65 -1.60 14.86 -20.39
C VAL A 65 -1.93 15.92 -21.43
N ASP A 66 -3.07 15.79 -22.11
CA ASP A 66 -3.50 16.79 -23.09
C ASP A 66 -3.85 18.12 -22.41
N LYS A 67 -4.59 18.10 -21.30
CA LYS A 67 -4.86 19.30 -20.47
C LYS A 67 -3.59 19.94 -19.94
N LEU A 68 -2.64 19.16 -19.43
CA LEU A 68 -1.37 19.69 -18.94
C LEU A 68 -0.55 20.36 -20.06
N ARG A 69 -0.58 19.82 -21.27
CA ARG A 69 0.17 20.36 -22.41
C ARG A 69 -0.48 21.57 -23.06
N SER A 70 -1.80 21.61 -23.08
CA SER A 70 -2.56 22.75 -23.61
C SER A 70 -2.69 23.91 -22.57
N GLY A 71 -2.42 23.64 -21.28
CA GLY A 71 -2.65 24.58 -20.21
C GLY A 71 -4.13 24.76 -19.85
N GLU A 72 -4.96 23.78 -20.20
CA GLU A 72 -6.38 23.77 -19.87
C GLU A 72 -6.63 23.54 -18.38
N SER A 73 -7.79 23.99 -17.91
CA SER A 73 -8.21 23.82 -16.53
C SER A 73 -8.44 22.34 -16.19
N LEU A 74 -7.98 21.93 -14.99
CA LEU A 74 -8.28 20.60 -14.42
C LEU A 74 -9.64 20.58 -13.69
N MET A 75 -10.48 21.60 -13.84
CA MET A 75 -11.78 21.65 -13.17
C MET A 75 -12.86 20.86 -13.90
N TYR A 76 -12.86 20.90 -15.25
CA TYR A 76 -13.90 20.32 -16.08
C TYR A 76 -13.32 19.74 -17.37
N SER A 77 -13.92 18.68 -17.90
CA SER A 77 -13.59 18.12 -19.23
C SER A 77 -14.82 17.92 -20.08
N TRP A 78 -14.77 18.37 -21.32
CA TRP A 78 -15.80 18.13 -22.35
C TRP A 78 -15.62 16.81 -23.10
N THR A 79 -14.45 16.18 -22.99
CA THR A 79 -14.10 14.96 -23.72
C THR A 79 -14.43 13.68 -22.95
N ILE A 80 -14.79 13.79 -21.67
CA ILE A 80 -15.19 12.67 -20.82
C ILE A 80 -16.71 12.61 -20.75
N GLY A 81 -17.29 11.51 -21.29
CA GLY A 81 -18.74 11.37 -21.42
C GLY A 81 -19.33 12.50 -22.29
N LEU A 82 -20.34 13.16 -21.80
CA LEU A 82 -20.97 14.36 -22.41
C LEU A 82 -20.53 15.66 -21.74
N GLY A 83 -19.41 15.64 -21.06
CA GLY A 83 -18.89 16.68 -20.16
C GLY A 83 -19.04 16.27 -18.71
N ALA A 84 -17.91 16.31 -17.98
CA ALA A 84 -17.86 15.90 -16.57
C ALA A 84 -16.92 16.78 -15.77
N ASP A 85 -17.18 16.81 -14.46
CA ASP A 85 -16.23 17.31 -13.49
C ASP A 85 -14.91 16.51 -13.58
N PHE A 86 -13.79 17.22 -13.76
CA PHE A 86 -12.49 16.59 -13.87
C PHE A 86 -11.76 16.54 -12.53
N VAL A 87 -12.17 17.35 -11.55
CA VAL A 87 -11.51 17.42 -10.23
C VAL A 87 -11.69 16.11 -9.48
N SER A 88 -12.88 15.55 -9.43
CA SER A 88 -13.15 14.27 -8.75
C SER A 88 -12.42 13.12 -9.44
N LEU A 89 -12.43 13.10 -10.76
CA LEU A 89 -11.69 12.13 -11.55
C LEU A 89 -10.18 12.26 -11.28
N PHE A 90 -9.65 13.48 -11.26
CA PHE A 90 -8.27 13.75 -10.93
C PHE A 90 -7.93 13.30 -9.49
N ALA A 91 -8.77 13.65 -8.51
CA ALA A 91 -8.57 13.30 -7.10
C ALA A 91 -8.50 11.78 -6.86
N TYR A 92 -9.31 11.00 -7.57
CA TYR A 92 -9.34 9.56 -7.40
C TYR A 92 -8.27 8.82 -8.22
N TYR A 93 -8.05 9.20 -9.49
CA TYR A 93 -7.26 8.42 -10.45
C TYR A 93 -5.87 9.00 -10.74
N LEU A 94 -5.70 10.32 -10.71
CA LEU A 94 -4.58 10.99 -11.37
C LEU A 94 -3.67 11.80 -10.44
N ALA A 95 -4.09 12.11 -9.22
CA ALA A 95 -3.42 13.06 -8.33
C ALA A 95 -2.05 12.60 -7.79
N SER A 96 -1.65 11.34 -8.02
CA SER A 96 -0.35 10.83 -7.61
C SER A 96 0.80 11.67 -8.16
N PRO A 97 1.80 12.04 -7.31
CA PRO A 97 2.99 12.74 -7.79
C PRO A 97 3.75 12.01 -8.91
N LEU A 98 3.71 10.67 -8.94
CA LEU A 98 4.36 9.87 -9.98
C LEU A 98 3.66 10.01 -11.33
N ASN A 99 2.36 10.31 -11.35
CA ASN A 99 1.62 10.49 -12.60
C ASN A 99 2.05 11.74 -13.36
N TRP A 100 2.59 12.76 -12.69
CA TRP A 100 3.08 13.97 -13.34
C TRP A 100 4.27 13.74 -14.28
N PHE A 101 5.00 12.63 -14.10
CA PHE A 101 6.05 12.22 -15.06
C PHE A 101 5.51 11.92 -16.45
N ILE A 102 4.18 11.82 -16.65
CA ILE A 102 3.56 11.69 -17.97
C ILE A 102 3.88 12.86 -18.89
N LEU A 103 4.22 14.03 -18.35
CA LEU A 103 4.69 15.18 -19.16
C LEU A 103 5.96 14.88 -19.95
N LEU A 104 6.78 13.95 -19.47
CA LEU A 104 8.00 13.49 -20.15
C LEU A 104 7.71 12.41 -21.21
N CYS A 105 6.50 11.85 -21.22
CA CYS A 105 6.09 10.80 -22.13
C CYS A 105 5.82 11.39 -23.51
N PRO A 106 6.35 10.83 -24.63
CA PRO A 106 5.98 11.27 -25.98
C PRO A 106 4.49 11.05 -26.26
N LYS A 107 3.94 11.82 -27.21
CA LYS A 107 2.55 11.62 -27.63
C LYS A 107 2.37 10.20 -28.18
N GLY A 108 1.26 9.55 -27.83
CA GLY A 108 0.93 8.19 -28.27
C GLY A 108 1.50 7.05 -27.41
N TYR A 109 2.32 7.34 -26.39
CA TYR A 109 2.95 6.31 -25.53
C TYR A 109 2.36 6.27 -24.10
N VAL A 110 1.09 6.64 -23.93
CA VAL A 110 0.42 6.63 -22.61
C VAL A 110 0.31 5.22 -22.05
N ILE A 111 0.06 4.22 -22.89
CA ILE A 111 -0.06 2.79 -22.50
C ILE A 111 1.27 2.29 -21.95
N GLU A 112 2.37 2.59 -22.60
CA GLU A 112 3.72 2.21 -22.20
C GLU A 112 4.13 2.92 -20.92
N PHE A 113 3.81 4.20 -20.81
CA PHE A 113 4.03 4.96 -19.58
C PHE A 113 3.32 4.32 -18.39
N MET A 114 2.05 3.96 -18.52
CA MET A 114 1.27 3.31 -17.47
C MET A 114 1.85 1.94 -17.09
N SER A 115 2.33 1.17 -18.07
CA SER A 115 2.99 -0.12 -17.84
C SER A 115 4.29 0.05 -17.05
N ILE A 116 5.13 1.02 -17.45
CA ILE A 116 6.37 1.36 -16.74
C ILE A 116 6.06 1.83 -15.31
N LEU A 117 5.04 2.67 -15.14
CA LEU A 117 4.63 3.20 -13.84
C LEU A 117 4.17 2.08 -12.88
N MET A 118 3.43 1.09 -13.40
CA MET A 118 3.01 -0.09 -12.64
C MET A 118 4.23 -0.89 -12.15
N ILE A 119 5.17 -1.22 -13.02
CA ILE A 119 6.40 -1.96 -12.69
C ILE A 119 7.25 -1.17 -11.69
N LEU A 120 7.38 0.14 -11.86
CA LEU A 120 8.10 1.02 -10.93
C LEU A 120 7.50 0.96 -9.53
N ARG A 121 6.17 1.05 -9.40
CA ARG A 121 5.47 1.01 -8.11
C ARG A 121 5.62 -0.35 -7.41
N ILE A 122 5.52 -1.45 -8.15
CA ILE A 122 5.81 -2.80 -7.62
C ILE A 122 7.23 -2.83 -7.01
N SER A 123 8.21 -2.31 -7.75
CA SER A 123 9.61 -2.27 -7.29
C SER A 123 9.81 -1.37 -6.07
N LEU A 124 9.14 -0.22 -6.04
CA LEU A 124 9.15 0.70 -4.90
C LEU A 124 8.51 0.07 -3.65
N CYS A 125 7.48 -0.76 -3.77
CA CYS A 125 6.92 -1.50 -2.64
C CYS A 125 7.97 -2.39 -1.98
N GLY A 126 8.77 -3.12 -2.76
CA GLY A 126 9.88 -3.93 -2.24
C GLY A 126 10.92 -3.09 -1.49
N LEU A 127 11.32 -1.96 -2.06
CA LEU A 127 12.26 -1.03 -1.46
C LEU A 127 11.76 -0.44 -0.14
N THR A 128 10.54 0.09 -0.13
CA THR A 128 9.98 0.79 1.05
C THR A 128 9.70 -0.17 2.20
N PHE A 129 9.23 -1.38 1.92
CA PHE A 129 9.04 -2.40 2.93
C PHE A 129 10.39 -2.89 3.50
N ALA A 130 11.39 -3.16 2.66
CA ALA A 130 12.76 -3.50 3.11
C ALA A 130 13.38 -2.36 3.93
N TYR A 131 13.14 -1.10 3.55
CA TYR A 131 13.58 0.07 4.31
C TYR A 131 12.90 0.14 5.68
N TYR A 132 11.58 -0.14 5.74
CA TYR A 132 10.85 -0.25 7.00
C TYR A 132 11.49 -1.32 7.91
N LEU A 133 11.65 -2.55 7.42
CA LEU A 133 12.25 -3.64 8.19
C LEU A 133 13.64 -3.28 8.71
N LYS A 134 14.48 -2.69 7.86
CA LYS A 134 15.81 -2.21 8.24
C LYS A 134 15.78 -1.21 9.38
N LYS A 135 14.84 -0.28 9.36
CA LYS A 135 14.71 0.79 10.36
C LYS A 135 14.04 0.31 11.64
N HIS A 136 12.96 -0.44 11.50
CA HIS A 136 12.18 -0.96 12.63
C HIS A 136 13.00 -1.93 13.50
N PHE A 137 13.71 -2.87 12.86
CA PHE A 137 14.52 -3.88 13.55
C PHE A 137 16.00 -3.49 13.71
N HIS A 138 16.40 -2.28 13.31
CA HIS A 138 17.78 -1.80 13.35
C HIS A 138 18.80 -2.79 12.72
N THR A 139 18.41 -3.49 11.66
CA THR A 139 19.19 -4.57 11.03
C THR A 139 19.66 -4.21 9.63
N ASN A 140 20.75 -4.85 9.19
CA ASN A 140 21.19 -4.88 7.79
C ASN A 140 21.18 -6.31 7.23
N HIS A 141 20.44 -7.21 7.87
CA HIS A 141 20.38 -8.60 7.45
C HIS A 141 19.82 -8.72 6.02
N PRO A 142 20.44 -9.51 5.11
CA PRO A 142 19.99 -9.60 3.72
C PRO A 142 18.58 -10.16 3.55
N ALA A 143 18.04 -10.86 4.54
CA ALA A 143 16.64 -11.34 4.51
C ALA A 143 15.60 -10.23 4.29
N ILE A 144 15.92 -8.94 4.60
CA ILE A 144 15.03 -7.82 4.26
C ILE A 144 14.69 -7.79 2.76
N VAL A 145 15.56 -8.34 1.90
CA VAL A 145 15.33 -8.45 0.46
C VAL A 145 14.21 -9.43 0.16
N VAL A 146 14.25 -10.61 0.77
CA VAL A 146 13.24 -11.66 0.59
C VAL A 146 11.86 -11.17 1.02
N PHE A 147 11.78 -10.58 2.22
CA PHE A 147 10.52 -10.06 2.75
C PHE A 147 10.03 -8.83 1.97
N GLY A 148 10.95 -7.96 1.49
CA GLY A 148 10.61 -6.86 0.59
C GLY A 148 10.01 -7.36 -0.72
N THR A 149 10.62 -8.39 -1.33
CA THR A 149 10.11 -9.03 -2.54
C THR A 149 8.75 -9.69 -2.29
N ALA A 150 8.55 -10.37 -1.14
CA ALA A 150 7.28 -10.99 -0.79
C ALA A 150 6.14 -9.96 -0.63
N TYR A 151 6.44 -8.77 -0.10
CA TYR A 151 5.47 -7.67 -0.05
C TYR A 151 5.15 -7.13 -1.45
N ALA A 152 6.17 -6.88 -2.26
CA ALA A 152 6.04 -6.36 -3.63
C ALA A 152 5.28 -7.30 -4.58
N LEU A 153 5.45 -8.62 -4.40
CA LEU A 153 4.86 -9.66 -5.25
C LEU A 153 3.77 -10.46 -4.52
N SER A 154 3.10 -9.83 -3.55
CA SER A 154 1.98 -10.43 -2.82
C SER A 154 0.77 -10.69 -3.73
N ALA A 155 -0.15 -11.55 -3.28
CA ALA A 155 -1.40 -11.80 -4.00
C ALA A 155 -2.23 -10.52 -4.19
N PHE A 156 -2.16 -9.57 -3.23
CA PHE A 156 -2.77 -8.25 -3.43
C PHE A 156 -2.23 -7.56 -4.68
N MET A 157 -0.90 -7.54 -4.83
CA MET A 157 -0.28 -6.90 -6.00
C MET A 157 -0.62 -7.66 -7.29
N ALA A 158 -0.61 -9.00 -7.27
CA ALA A 158 -0.99 -9.80 -8.42
C ALA A 158 -2.45 -9.57 -8.86
N ALA A 159 -3.37 -9.37 -7.88
CA ALA A 159 -4.78 -9.11 -8.15
C ALA A 159 -5.04 -7.66 -8.61
N TYR A 160 -4.33 -6.69 -8.04
CA TYR A 160 -4.75 -5.29 -8.05
C TYR A 160 -3.71 -4.30 -8.57
N ALA A 161 -2.55 -4.73 -9.10
CA ALA A 161 -1.52 -3.83 -9.64
C ALA A 161 -2.04 -2.97 -10.80
N TRP A 162 -3.03 -3.46 -11.54
CA TRP A 162 -3.69 -2.73 -12.61
C TRP A 162 -4.53 -1.55 -12.10
N ASN A 163 -4.94 -1.54 -10.82
CA ASN A 163 -5.49 -0.35 -10.16
C ASN A 163 -4.34 0.60 -9.77
N VAL A 164 -3.74 1.17 -10.79
CA VAL A 164 -2.51 1.96 -10.67
C VAL A 164 -2.61 3.08 -9.66
N MET A 165 -3.80 3.66 -9.45
CA MET A 165 -4.07 4.71 -8.47
C MET A 165 -3.99 4.22 -7.00
N TRP A 166 -4.13 2.93 -6.73
CA TRP A 166 -4.03 2.39 -5.36
C TRP A 166 -2.59 2.12 -4.93
N THR A 167 -1.74 1.83 -5.90
CA THR A 167 -0.39 1.28 -5.64
C THR A 167 0.57 2.28 -5.00
N ASP A 168 0.35 3.59 -5.15
CA ASP A 168 1.10 4.62 -4.40
C ASP A 168 0.90 4.47 -2.88
N CYS A 169 -0.32 4.16 -2.45
CA CYS A 169 -0.63 3.93 -1.04
C CYS A 169 0.11 2.71 -0.49
N LEU A 170 0.30 1.66 -1.31
CA LEU A 170 1.10 0.49 -0.92
C LEU A 170 2.58 0.84 -0.77
N VAL A 171 3.12 1.65 -1.68
CA VAL A 171 4.51 2.17 -1.58
C VAL A 171 4.69 3.00 -0.30
N LEU A 172 3.70 3.82 0.05
CA LEU A 172 3.79 4.76 1.16
C LEU A 172 3.45 4.12 2.52
N ALA A 173 2.62 3.07 2.57
CA ALA A 173 2.18 2.45 3.82
C ALA A 173 3.35 2.05 4.77
N PRO A 174 4.42 1.37 4.31
CA PRO A 174 5.56 1.07 5.17
C PRO A 174 6.24 2.32 5.74
N LEU A 175 6.29 3.40 4.96
CA LEU A 175 6.90 4.67 5.38
C LEU A 175 6.00 5.43 6.37
N ILE A 176 4.68 5.40 6.18
CA ILE A 176 3.69 5.99 7.08
C ILE A 176 3.76 5.30 8.44
N ILE A 177 3.78 3.96 8.46
CA ILE A 177 3.85 3.15 9.68
C ILE A 177 5.18 3.39 10.40
N LEU A 178 6.29 3.44 9.69
CA LEU A 178 7.59 3.85 10.27
C LEU A 178 7.51 5.27 10.85
N GLY A 179 6.84 6.18 10.14
CA GLY A 179 6.65 7.57 10.56
C GLY A 179 5.87 7.67 11.87
N VAL A 180 4.79 6.90 12.06
CA VAL A 180 4.04 6.91 13.33
C VAL A 180 4.85 6.30 14.48
N GLU A 181 5.68 5.28 14.21
CA GLU A 181 6.61 4.76 15.21
C GLU A 181 7.63 5.81 15.67
N GLN A 182 8.22 6.56 14.72
CA GLN A 182 9.14 7.65 15.04
C GLN A 182 8.44 8.80 15.77
N LEU A 183 7.18 9.11 15.40
CA LEU A 183 6.36 10.10 16.07
C LEU A 183 6.13 9.77 17.56
N VAL A 184 5.85 8.49 17.84
CA VAL A 184 5.61 8.00 19.21
C VAL A 184 6.90 7.89 20.00
N LYS A 185 7.90 7.19 19.46
CA LYS A 185 9.14 6.83 20.15
C LYS A 185 10.18 7.96 20.17
N GLU A 186 10.33 8.68 19.05
CA GLU A 186 11.39 9.68 18.84
C GLU A 186 10.86 11.12 18.80
N LYS A 187 9.56 11.34 18.85
CA LYS A 187 8.87 12.64 18.70
C LYS A 187 9.16 13.33 17.36
N LYS A 188 9.52 12.56 16.32
CA LYS A 188 9.78 13.04 14.95
C LYS A 188 8.54 12.87 14.08
N ALA A 189 8.00 13.96 13.56
CA ALA A 189 6.73 13.94 12.84
C ALA A 189 6.86 14.03 11.31
N ALA A 190 8.01 14.48 10.78
CA ALA A 190 8.14 14.82 9.37
C ALA A 190 7.83 13.67 8.43
N LEU A 191 8.38 12.46 8.71
CA LEU A 191 8.12 11.28 7.87
C LEU A 191 6.63 10.94 7.88
N TYR A 192 6.01 10.89 9.06
CA TYR A 192 4.59 10.59 9.21
C TYR A 192 3.71 11.56 8.43
N TYR A 193 3.90 12.87 8.68
CA TYR A 193 3.12 13.93 8.06
C TYR A 193 3.24 13.90 6.53
N VAL A 194 4.46 13.91 6.00
CA VAL A 194 4.70 13.99 4.56
C VAL A 194 4.15 12.76 3.84
N THR A 195 4.42 11.55 4.36
CA THR A 195 4.00 10.32 3.68
C THR A 195 2.49 10.10 3.77
N LEU A 196 1.85 10.44 4.90
CA LEU A 196 0.40 10.37 5.02
C LEU A 196 -0.31 11.40 4.14
N ALA A 197 0.16 12.66 4.13
CA ALA A 197 -0.40 13.70 3.26
C ALA A 197 -0.26 13.30 1.77
N THR A 198 0.90 12.76 1.37
CA THR A 198 1.10 12.28 0.01
C THR A 198 0.17 11.11 -0.33
N ALA A 199 -0.05 10.16 0.60
CA ALA A 199 -0.98 9.07 0.38
C ALA A 199 -2.43 9.57 0.20
N ILE A 200 -2.89 10.48 1.05
CA ILE A 200 -4.23 11.08 0.96
C ILE A 200 -4.42 11.81 -0.38
N LEU A 201 -3.41 12.58 -0.81
CA LEU A 201 -3.44 13.25 -2.11
C LEU A 201 -3.40 12.27 -3.28
N SER A 202 -2.66 11.15 -3.16
CA SER A 202 -2.53 10.17 -4.24
C SER A 202 -3.79 9.33 -4.45
N ASN A 203 -4.40 8.89 -3.36
CA ASN A 203 -5.70 8.19 -3.38
C ASN A 203 -6.33 8.22 -1.98
N TYR A 204 -7.33 9.04 -1.80
CA TYR A 204 -8.03 9.23 -0.53
C TYR A 204 -8.73 7.95 -0.05
N TYR A 205 -9.28 7.15 -0.97
CA TYR A 205 -10.05 5.96 -0.65
C TYR A 205 -9.20 4.87 0.02
N ILE A 206 -8.05 4.51 -0.55
CA ILE A 206 -7.10 3.56 0.07
C ILE A 206 -6.49 4.16 1.34
N SER A 207 -6.31 5.48 1.37
CA SER A 207 -5.78 6.18 2.56
C SER A 207 -6.73 6.09 3.76
N ILE A 208 -8.06 6.00 3.57
CA ILE A 208 -9.01 5.72 4.67
C ILE A 208 -8.66 4.40 5.36
N MET A 209 -8.37 3.35 4.59
CA MET A 209 -7.98 2.04 5.13
C MET A 209 -6.66 2.14 5.90
N ILE A 210 -5.70 2.88 5.38
CA ILE A 210 -4.44 3.16 6.10
C ILE A 210 -4.73 3.91 7.40
N CYS A 211 -5.60 4.93 7.41
CA CYS A 211 -5.96 5.68 8.61
C CYS A 211 -6.62 4.79 9.68
N ILE A 212 -7.54 3.90 9.29
CA ILE A 212 -8.15 2.93 10.22
C ILE A 212 -7.06 2.03 10.83
N PHE A 213 -6.18 1.47 10.00
CA PHE A 213 -5.07 0.65 10.48
C PHE A 213 -4.15 1.43 11.41
N LEU A 214 -3.83 2.68 11.09
CA LEU A 214 -2.95 3.53 11.91
C LEU A 214 -3.53 3.80 13.29
N VAL A 215 -4.85 4.00 13.42
CA VAL A 215 -5.50 4.16 14.73
C VAL A 215 -5.29 2.89 15.57
N LEU A 216 -5.56 1.72 15.00
CA LEU A 216 -5.40 0.43 15.69
C LEU A 216 -3.92 0.16 16.04
N TYR A 217 -3.02 0.42 15.12
CA TYR A 217 -1.59 0.23 15.33
C TYR A 217 -1.01 1.23 16.34
N PHE A 218 -1.49 2.48 16.33
CA PHE A 218 -1.12 3.50 17.31
C PHE A 218 -1.52 3.09 18.73
N LEU A 219 -2.70 2.47 18.92
CA LEU A 219 -3.10 1.93 20.22
C LEU A 219 -2.10 0.87 20.71
N ILE A 220 -1.61 0.00 19.83
CA ILE A 220 -0.55 -0.97 20.18
C ILE A 220 0.72 -0.25 20.63
N LEU A 221 1.15 0.77 19.89
CA LEU A 221 2.34 1.56 20.27
C LEU A 221 2.17 2.25 21.63
N LEU A 222 0.96 2.74 21.95
CA LEU A 222 0.65 3.33 23.26
C LEU A 222 0.68 2.29 24.40
N LEU A 223 0.28 1.04 24.15
CA LEU A 223 0.37 -0.03 25.13
C LEU A 223 1.84 -0.36 25.48
N GLU A 224 2.72 -0.28 24.48
CA GLU A 224 4.16 -0.52 24.63
C GLU A 224 4.90 0.65 25.31
N GLN A 225 4.35 1.85 25.22
CA GLN A 225 4.96 3.05 25.78
C GLN A 225 4.67 3.17 27.28
N ARG A 226 5.72 3.39 28.08
CA ARG A 226 5.58 3.55 29.54
C ARG A 226 5.15 4.95 29.95
N GLU A 227 5.66 5.98 29.29
CA GLU A 227 5.49 7.39 29.64
C GLU A 227 5.12 8.25 28.44
N GLY A 228 4.60 9.44 28.67
CA GLY A 228 4.34 10.43 27.64
C GLY A 228 3.20 10.11 26.67
N LYS A 229 2.28 9.24 27.07
CA LYS A 229 1.13 8.79 26.25
C LYS A 229 0.26 9.95 25.77
N ILE A 230 -0.08 10.88 26.64
CA ILE A 230 -0.91 12.06 26.30
C ILE A 230 -0.23 12.87 25.21
N GLY A 231 1.07 13.17 25.37
CA GLY A 231 1.83 13.89 24.35
C GLY A 231 1.94 13.13 23.03
N ALA A 232 1.97 11.79 23.04
CA ALA A 232 1.91 10.99 21.81
C ALA A 232 0.53 11.09 21.15
N CYS A 233 -0.56 11.03 21.92
CA CYS A 233 -1.93 11.21 21.40
C CYS A 233 -2.11 12.59 20.78
N VAL A 234 -1.68 13.65 21.44
CA VAL A 234 -1.78 15.02 20.91
C VAL A 234 -0.98 15.15 19.60
N ARG A 235 0.26 14.64 19.55
CA ARG A 235 1.05 14.69 18.31
C ARG A 235 0.41 13.86 17.19
N PHE A 236 -0.06 12.66 17.50
CA PHE A 236 -0.73 11.80 16.49
C PHE A 236 -1.95 12.50 15.91
N ALA A 237 -2.85 13.01 16.78
CA ALA A 237 -4.04 13.76 16.33
C ALA A 237 -3.66 14.99 15.51
N TRP A 238 -2.71 15.80 16.00
CA TRP A 238 -2.30 17.03 15.32
C TRP A 238 -1.73 16.78 13.92
N TYR A 239 -0.77 15.86 13.78
CA TYR A 239 -0.14 15.61 12.49
C TYR A 239 -1.04 14.82 11.54
N SER A 240 -1.99 14.02 12.05
CA SER A 240 -3.05 13.40 11.24
C SER A 240 -4.00 14.47 10.68
N LEU A 241 -4.43 15.41 11.50
CA LEU A 241 -5.26 16.55 11.06
C LEU A 241 -4.52 17.44 10.06
N LEU A 242 -3.24 17.70 10.25
CA LEU A 242 -2.43 18.45 9.29
C LEU A 242 -2.32 17.71 7.95
N ALA A 243 -2.12 16.39 7.97
CA ALA A 243 -2.06 15.59 6.74
C ALA A 243 -3.41 15.60 6.00
N GLY A 244 -4.51 15.42 6.73
CA GLY A 244 -5.87 15.55 6.18
C GLY A 244 -6.16 16.93 5.66
N GLY A 245 -5.74 17.98 6.40
CA GLY A 245 -5.88 19.38 5.98
C GLY A 245 -5.09 19.69 4.70
N THR A 246 -3.90 19.10 4.52
CA THR A 246 -3.16 19.21 3.26
C THR A 246 -3.92 18.53 2.12
N GLY A 247 -4.57 17.39 2.39
CA GLY A 247 -5.42 16.68 1.43
C GLY A 247 -6.74 17.39 1.12
N ALA A 248 -7.17 18.36 1.95
CA ALA A 248 -8.47 19.00 1.83
C ALA A 248 -8.67 19.70 0.48
N VAL A 249 -7.60 20.10 -0.19
CA VAL A 249 -7.65 20.69 -1.54
C VAL A 249 -8.30 19.77 -2.57
N LEU A 250 -8.19 18.46 -2.39
CA LEU A 250 -8.86 17.44 -3.23
C LEU A 250 -10.10 16.85 -2.52
N LEU A 251 -10.02 16.65 -1.20
CA LEU A 251 -11.09 15.99 -0.45
C LEU A 251 -12.37 16.82 -0.38
N ILE A 252 -12.29 18.17 -0.28
CA ILE A 252 -13.49 19.00 -0.19
C ILE A 252 -14.26 19.03 -1.51
N PRO A 253 -13.66 19.31 -2.67
CA PRO A 253 -14.35 19.17 -3.96
C PRO A 253 -14.95 17.78 -4.18
N GLU A 254 -14.18 16.73 -3.88
CA GLU A 254 -14.63 15.35 -4.01
C GLU A 254 -15.84 15.05 -3.14
N ALA A 255 -15.83 15.48 -1.86
CA ALA A 255 -16.97 15.27 -0.96
C ALA A 255 -18.25 15.99 -1.44
N ILE A 256 -18.12 17.16 -2.05
CA ILE A 256 -19.25 17.90 -2.63
C ILE A 256 -19.84 17.12 -3.80
N ILE A 257 -18.98 16.65 -4.72
CA ILE A 257 -19.40 15.94 -5.93
C ILE A 257 -19.99 14.56 -5.59
N LEU A 258 -19.37 13.81 -4.67
CA LEU A 258 -19.92 12.55 -4.17
C LEU A 258 -21.29 12.76 -3.53
N GLY A 259 -21.52 13.91 -2.87
CA GLY A 259 -22.80 14.31 -2.31
C GLY A 259 -23.91 14.48 -3.36
N GLU A 260 -23.57 14.76 -4.60
CA GLU A 260 -24.50 14.93 -5.73
C GLU A 260 -24.57 13.67 -6.61
N SER A 261 -23.73 12.67 -6.36
CA SER A 261 -23.68 11.45 -7.14
C SER A 261 -24.66 10.39 -6.64
N GLY A 262 -24.92 9.38 -7.48
CA GLY A 262 -25.77 8.21 -7.14
C GLY A 262 -25.16 7.27 -6.08
N SER A 263 -23.98 7.59 -5.51
CA SER A 263 -23.36 6.83 -4.41
C SER A 263 -24.02 7.09 -3.03
N GLN A 264 -25.01 7.97 -2.98
CA GLN A 264 -25.80 8.25 -1.77
C GLN A 264 -26.79 7.13 -1.44
N GLY A 265 -27.06 6.94 -0.14
CA GLY A 265 -28.13 6.05 0.33
C GLY A 265 -27.66 4.69 0.82
N VAL A 266 -26.34 4.48 0.96
CA VAL A 266 -25.82 3.26 1.58
C VAL A 266 -25.97 3.38 3.11
N SER A 267 -26.80 2.50 3.71
CA SER A 267 -26.98 2.43 5.15
C SER A 267 -26.08 1.39 5.78
N PHE A 268 -25.73 1.60 7.06
CA PHE A 268 -25.01 0.60 7.85
C PHE A 268 -25.78 -0.73 7.86
N PRO A 269 -25.11 -1.89 7.72
CA PRO A 269 -25.77 -3.19 7.72
C PRO A 269 -26.65 -3.40 8.96
N SER A 270 -27.90 -3.82 8.75
CA SER A 270 -28.86 -4.06 9.84
C SER A 270 -28.67 -5.41 10.54
N ALA A 271 -27.98 -6.36 9.88
CA ALA A 271 -27.70 -7.70 10.38
C ALA A 271 -26.24 -8.09 10.13
N VAL A 272 -25.72 -8.93 10.99
CA VAL A 272 -24.38 -9.52 10.83
C VAL A 272 -24.44 -10.64 9.82
N GLU A 273 -23.64 -10.54 8.77
CA GLU A 273 -23.50 -11.57 7.75
C GLU A 273 -22.04 -11.99 7.65
N TRP A 274 -21.82 -13.29 7.40
CA TRP A 274 -20.51 -13.87 7.17
C TRP A 274 -20.40 -14.33 5.72
N TYR A 275 -19.48 -13.75 4.97
CA TYR A 275 -19.29 -14.09 3.56
C TYR A 275 -18.77 -15.50 3.34
N PHE A 276 -17.90 -15.98 4.26
CA PHE A 276 -17.28 -17.31 4.20
C PHE A 276 -16.83 -17.78 5.58
N ASN A 277 -16.44 -19.04 5.66
CA ASN A 277 -15.87 -19.64 6.87
C ASN A 277 -14.42 -19.19 7.04
N LEU A 278 -14.06 -18.70 8.23
CA LEU A 278 -12.71 -18.22 8.57
C LEU A 278 -11.62 -19.29 8.39
N ILE A 279 -11.95 -20.58 8.58
CA ILE A 279 -10.97 -21.66 8.32
C ILE A 279 -10.65 -21.75 6.82
N ALA A 280 -11.64 -21.51 5.96
CA ALA A 280 -11.45 -21.52 4.51
C ALA A 280 -10.56 -20.34 4.04
N GLU A 281 -10.55 -19.22 4.79
CA GLU A 281 -9.64 -18.09 4.53
C GLU A 281 -8.17 -18.50 4.62
N LEU A 282 -7.81 -19.45 5.49
CA LEU A 282 -6.45 -19.98 5.56
C LEU A 282 -6.00 -20.57 4.22
N GLY A 283 -6.93 -21.11 3.43
CA GLY A 283 -6.64 -21.58 2.08
C GLY A 283 -6.11 -20.46 1.16
N ARG A 284 -6.50 -19.21 1.40
CA ARG A 284 -6.02 -18.03 0.64
C ARG A 284 -4.54 -17.73 0.88
N GLN A 285 -3.91 -18.34 1.89
CA GLN A 285 -2.46 -18.26 2.16
C GLN A 285 -1.67 -19.41 1.49
N CYS A 286 -2.34 -20.35 0.82
CA CYS A 286 -1.69 -21.49 0.19
C CYS A 286 -1.18 -21.14 -1.21
N ILE A 287 -0.17 -21.91 -1.66
CA ILE A 287 0.39 -21.81 -3.02
C ILE A 287 -0.66 -22.26 -4.06
N PHE A 288 -0.60 -21.70 -5.26
CA PHE A 288 -1.51 -21.97 -6.39
C PHE A 288 -2.97 -21.56 -6.18
N VAL A 289 -3.26 -20.76 -5.16
CA VAL A 289 -4.58 -20.14 -5.06
C VAL A 289 -4.66 -18.96 -6.02
N GLU A 290 -5.61 -19.02 -6.93
CA GLU A 290 -5.86 -17.95 -7.89
C GLU A 290 -6.25 -16.66 -7.18
N THR A 291 -5.82 -15.52 -7.74
CA THR A 291 -6.27 -14.19 -7.28
C THR A 291 -7.75 -14.03 -7.55
N TYR A 292 -8.43 -13.34 -6.65
CA TYR A 292 -9.87 -13.14 -6.74
C TYR A 292 -10.21 -11.65 -6.82
N THR A 293 -11.05 -11.29 -7.78
CA THR A 293 -11.51 -9.92 -8.01
C THR A 293 -13.03 -9.80 -8.13
N GLY A 294 -13.76 -10.92 -7.97
CA GLY A 294 -15.19 -11.01 -8.09
C GLY A 294 -15.97 -10.57 -6.84
N ARG A 295 -17.22 -11.04 -6.70
CA ARG A 295 -18.18 -10.60 -5.69
C ARG A 295 -18.23 -11.46 -4.41
N ASP A 296 -17.53 -12.60 -4.36
CA ASP A 296 -17.60 -13.54 -3.21
C ASP A 296 -16.72 -13.13 -2.02
N HIS A 297 -16.19 -11.92 -2.02
CA HIS A 297 -15.42 -11.29 -0.94
C HIS A 297 -14.10 -11.98 -0.53
N TRP A 298 -13.57 -12.94 -1.31
CA TRP A 298 -12.32 -13.62 -0.98
C TRP A 298 -11.12 -12.68 -1.00
N PRO A 299 -10.37 -12.54 0.12
CA PRO A 299 -9.22 -11.64 0.16
C PRO A 299 -8.01 -12.21 -0.58
N ASN A 300 -7.17 -11.33 -1.13
CA ASN A 300 -5.89 -11.66 -1.74
C ASN A 300 -4.75 -11.43 -0.73
N ILE A 301 -4.43 -12.45 0.09
CA ILE A 301 -3.56 -12.34 1.26
C ILE A 301 -2.28 -13.19 1.18
N TYR A 302 -2.05 -13.97 0.12
CA TYR A 302 -0.85 -14.78 -0.02
C TYR A 302 0.42 -13.91 -0.14
N THR A 303 1.41 -14.23 0.67
CA THR A 303 2.72 -13.54 0.72
C THR A 303 3.90 -14.50 0.73
N GLY A 304 3.65 -15.74 0.29
CA GLY A 304 4.62 -16.83 0.30
C GLY A 304 4.30 -17.88 1.38
N VAL A 305 4.45 -19.15 1.04
CA VAL A 305 4.11 -20.27 1.94
C VAL A 305 4.91 -20.26 3.24
N PHE A 306 6.11 -19.70 3.23
CA PHE A 306 6.96 -19.58 4.42
C PHE A 306 6.30 -18.76 5.55
N THR A 307 5.35 -17.86 5.23
CA THR A 307 4.64 -17.05 6.23
C THR A 307 3.77 -17.91 7.14
N LEU A 308 3.16 -18.99 6.63
CA LEU A 308 2.38 -19.92 7.45
C LEU A 308 3.25 -20.61 8.51
N PHE A 309 4.47 -20.99 8.17
CA PHE A 309 5.40 -21.59 9.14
C PHE A 309 5.91 -20.55 10.15
N LEU A 310 6.31 -19.37 9.66
CA LEU A 310 6.89 -18.35 10.51
C LEU A 310 5.86 -17.75 11.49
N ILE A 311 4.59 -17.62 11.12
CA ILE A 311 3.56 -17.12 12.03
C ILE A 311 3.26 -18.13 13.15
N LEU A 312 3.26 -19.44 12.86
CA LEU A 312 3.15 -20.48 13.88
C LEU A 312 4.36 -20.43 14.84
N LEU A 313 5.57 -20.32 14.27
CA LEU A 313 6.78 -20.16 15.08
C LEU A 313 6.76 -18.86 15.89
N TYR A 314 6.16 -17.77 15.39
CA TYR A 314 5.96 -16.53 16.13
C TYR A 314 5.20 -16.78 17.44
N LEU A 315 4.10 -17.52 17.34
CA LEU A 315 3.28 -17.87 18.51
C LEU A 315 4.06 -18.72 19.52
N MET A 316 4.87 -19.64 19.04
CA MET A 316 5.65 -20.58 19.87
C MET A 316 6.95 -19.98 20.41
N ASN A 317 7.51 -18.96 19.80
CA ASN A 317 8.81 -18.37 20.14
C ASN A 317 8.79 -17.80 21.57
N ARG A 318 9.68 -18.27 22.45
CA ARG A 318 9.77 -17.83 23.85
C ARG A 318 10.61 -16.55 24.01
N GLY A 319 11.46 -16.20 23.05
CA GLY A 319 12.27 -15.00 23.06
C GLY A 319 11.46 -13.71 22.90
N ILE A 320 10.25 -13.80 22.31
CA ILE A 320 9.36 -12.65 22.14
C ILE A 320 8.28 -12.67 23.25
N SER A 321 8.23 -11.62 24.05
CA SER A 321 7.29 -11.48 25.17
C SER A 321 5.82 -11.50 24.71
N TRP A 322 4.93 -12.19 25.45
CA TRP A 322 3.50 -12.22 25.19
C TRP A 322 2.83 -10.83 25.26
N LYS A 323 3.33 -9.93 26.08
CA LYS A 323 2.85 -8.53 26.10
C LYS A 323 3.04 -7.81 24.77
N LYS A 324 4.05 -8.20 24.01
CA LYS A 324 4.35 -7.67 22.67
C LYS A 324 3.61 -8.44 21.58
N LYS A 325 3.51 -9.78 21.70
CA LYS A 325 2.85 -10.64 20.72
C LYS A 325 1.34 -10.41 20.66
N LEU A 326 0.68 -10.49 21.82
CA LEU A 326 -0.78 -10.55 21.90
C LEU A 326 -1.48 -9.39 21.17
N PRO A 327 -1.11 -8.11 21.37
CA PRO A 327 -1.78 -7.02 20.65
C PRO A 327 -1.62 -7.10 19.13
N ARG A 328 -0.45 -7.55 18.65
CA ARG A 328 -0.17 -7.68 17.21
C ARG A 328 -0.93 -8.85 16.59
N VAL A 329 -0.99 -9.97 17.28
CA VAL A 329 -1.76 -11.15 16.86
C VAL A 329 -3.25 -10.83 16.85
N LEU A 330 -3.75 -10.12 17.87
CA LEU A 330 -5.14 -9.67 17.90
C LEU A 330 -5.47 -8.72 16.75
N LEU A 331 -4.56 -7.81 16.39
CA LEU A 331 -4.76 -6.94 15.22
C LEU A 331 -4.79 -7.76 13.92
N LEU A 332 -3.88 -8.72 13.76
CA LEU A 332 -3.87 -9.60 12.59
C LEU A 332 -5.16 -10.43 12.49
N ALA A 333 -5.62 -11.00 13.61
CA ALA A 333 -6.87 -11.74 13.68
C ALA A 333 -8.10 -10.87 13.44
N PHE A 334 -8.12 -9.63 13.96
CA PHE A 334 -9.18 -8.66 13.67
C PHE A 334 -9.25 -8.32 12.18
N MET A 335 -8.10 -8.15 11.53
CA MET A 335 -8.08 -7.89 10.08
C MET A 335 -8.59 -9.11 9.30
N ALA A 336 -8.21 -10.35 9.69
CA ALA A 336 -8.76 -11.56 9.09
C ALA A 336 -10.29 -11.62 9.27
N LEU A 337 -10.81 -11.39 10.48
CA LEU A 337 -12.25 -11.30 10.72
C LEU A 337 -12.94 -10.26 9.83
N SER A 338 -12.27 -9.15 9.53
CA SER A 338 -12.84 -8.07 8.74
C SER A 338 -13.04 -8.41 7.26
N PHE A 339 -12.34 -9.40 6.72
CA PHE A 339 -12.57 -9.86 5.35
C PHE A 339 -13.84 -10.71 5.24
N ALA A 340 -14.20 -11.42 6.31
CA ALA A 340 -15.33 -12.34 6.31
C ALA A 340 -16.64 -11.71 6.78
N ASN A 341 -16.60 -10.53 7.41
CA ASN A 341 -17.75 -9.93 8.08
C ASN A 341 -18.20 -8.63 7.39
N ASN A 342 -19.48 -8.56 7.02
CA ASN A 342 -20.06 -7.43 6.29
C ASN A 342 -19.97 -6.08 7.01
N MET A 343 -20.15 -6.04 8.35
CA MET A 343 -20.10 -4.77 9.09
C MET A 343 -18.67 -4.21 9.14
N LEU A 344 -17.69 -5.09 9.33
CA LEU A 344 -16.27 -4.69 9.35
C LEU A 344 -15.80 -4.33 7.94
N ASP A 345 -16.20 -5.08 6.93
CA ASP A 345 -15.92 -4.78 5.52
C ASP A 345 -16.45 -3.39 5.14
N PHE A 346 -17.69 -3.08 5.50
CA PHE A 346 -18.29 -1.76 5.31
C PHE A 346 -17.47 -0.62 5.94
N ILE A 347 -17.00 -0.81 7.19
CA ILE A 347 -16.17 0.19 7.88
C ILE A 347 -14.82 0.37 7.16
N TRP A 348 -14.14 -0.72 6.79
CA TRP A 348 -12.87 -0.65 6.10
C TRP A 348 -12.96 0.05 4.75
N HIS A 349 -14.09 -0.08 4.05
CA HIS A 349 -14.34 0.56 2.77
C HIS A 349 -14.91 1.99 2.87
N GLY A 350 -14.76 2.66 4.02
CA GLY A 350 -15.19 4.05 4.21
C GLY A 350 -16.71 4.20 4.27
N LEU A 351 -17.39 3.28 4.90
CA LEU A 351 -18.85 3.21 5.05
C LEU A 351 -19.56 2.99 3.72
N HIS A 352 -18.99 2.11 2.89
CA HIS A 352 -19.51 1.71 1.59
C HIS A 352 -19.27 0.22 1.34
N PHE A 353 -20.12 -0.42 0.52
CA PHE A 353 -19.87 -1.79 0.05
C PHE A 353 -19.23 -1.77 -1.32
N PRO A 354 -18.09 -2.48 -1.52
CA PRO A 354 -17.53 -2.66 -2.85
C PRO A 354 -18.35 -3.71 -3.61
N ASP A 355 -18.78 -3.41 -4.84
CA ASP A 355 -19.48 -4.37 -5.72
C ASP A 355 -18.57 -5.51 -6.18
N SER A 356 -17.26 -5.28 -6.19
CA SER A 356 -16.21 -6.22 -6.62
C SER A 356 -14.87 -5.77 -6.04
N LEU A 357 -13.79 -6.50 -6.33
CA LEU A 357 -12.43 -6.22 -5.86
C LEU A 357 -12.37 -6.20 -4.32
N PRO A 358 -12.69 -7.31 -3.65
CA PRO A 358 -12.87 -7.38 -2.20
C PRO A 358 -11.55 -7.29 -1.44
N GLY A 359 -11.65 -7.00 -0.14
CA GLY A 359 -10.49 -7.05 0.75
C GLY A 359 -9.40 -6.05 0.37
N ARG A 360 -9.76 -4.84 -0.05
CA ARG A 360 -8.82 -3.80 -0.50
C ARG A 360 -7.83 -3.40 0.59
N GLN A 361 -8.14 -3.64 1.86
CA GLN A 361 -7.25 -3.45 3.01
C GLN A 361 -6.24 -4.60 3.21
N SER A 362 -6.27 -5.67 2.41
CA SER A 362 -5.46 -6.88 2.64
C SER A 362 -3.95 -6.66 2.47
N PHE A 363 -3.50 -5.60 1.81
CA PHE A 363 -2.10 -5.21 1.79
C PHE A 363 -1.55 -4.83 3.18
N LEU A 364 -2.40 -4.26 4.06
CA LEU A 364 -2.04 -3.95 5.44
C LEU A 364 -1.94 -5.21 6.31
N TYR A 365 -2.81 -6.19 6.05
CA TYR A 365 -2.71 -7.52 6.64
C TYR A 365 -1.39 -8.19 6.23
N SER A 366 -1.08 -8.19 4.93
CA SER A 366 0.16 -8.73 4.37
C SER A 366 1.39 -8.03 4.95
N PHE A 367 1.33 -6.69 5.09
CA PHE A 367 2.38 -5.92 5.76
C PHE A 367 2.61 -6.41 7.19
N LEU A 368 1.56 -6.48 8.02
CA LEU A 368 1.67 -6.89 9.42
C LEU A 368 2.16 -8.34 9.54
N LEU A 369 1.60 -9.25 8.76
CA LEU A 369 2.00 -10.67 8.72
C LEU A 369 3.50 -10.81 8.43
N LEU A 370 4.00 -10.14 7.39
CA LEU A 370 5.41 -10.18 7.02
C LEU A 370 6.32 -9.57 8.09
N VAL A 371 5.88 -8.52 8.79
CA VAL A 371 6.63 -7.94 9.93
C VAL A 371 6.78 -8.94 11.06
N LEU A 372 5.69 -9.64 11.44
CA LEU A 372 5.73 -10.67 12.48
C LEU A 372 6.61 -11.86 12.06
N CYS A 373 6.51 -12.27 10.80
CA CYS A 373 7.35 -13.33 10.24
C CYS A 373 8.84 -12.94 10.23
N PHE A 374 9.16 -11.70 9.90
CA PHE A 374 10.54 -11.22 9.94
C PHE A 374 11.08 -11.12 11.37
N GLU A 375 10.28 -10.70 12.34
CA GLU A 375 10.63 -10.72 13.76
C GLU A 375 10.96 -12.15 14.20
N THR A 376 10.12 -13.12 13.83
CA THR A 376 10.36 -14.54 14.08
C THR A 376 11.67 -15.02 13.48
N PHE A 377 11.91 -14.67 12.20
CA PHE A 377 13.12 -15.05 11.48
C PHE A 377 14.39 -14.56 12.20
N LEU A 378 14.37 -13.34 12.74
CA LEU A 378 15.50 -12.81 13.52
C LEU A 378 15.76 -13.58 14.82
N HIS A 379 14.72 -14.19 15.39
CA HIS A 379 14.77 -14.92 16.67
C HIS A 379 14.74 -16.45 16.50
N LEU A 380 15.00 -16.99 15.29
CA LEU A 380 15.01 -18.44 15.06
C LEU A 380 16.07 -19.21 15.83
N LYS A 381 17.10 -18.53 16.33
CA LYS A 381 18.20 -19.14 17.11
C LYS A 381 17.97 -19.11 18.63
N GLU A 382 16.90 -18.49 19.05
CA GLU A 382 16.49 -18.34 20.46
C GLU A 382 15.29 -19.27 20.78
#